data_0d4b9269d547037f4e0f503c4d024245
#
_entry.id   0d4b9269d547037f4e0f503c4d024245
#
_cell.length_a   1.000
_cell.length_b   1.000
_cell.length_c   1.000
_cell.angle_alpha   90.00
_cell.angle_beta   90.00
_cell.angle_gamma   90.00
#
_symmetry.space_group_name_H-M   'P 1'
#
loop_
_entity.id
_entity.type
_entity.pdbx_description
1 polymer ?
#
loop_
_entity_poly.entity_id
_entity_poly.type
_entity_poly.pdbx_seq_one_letter_code
_entity_poly.pdbx_strand_id
1 'polypeptide(L)'
;GILFIFMLFVIVVQSAIIIYSNLFELEHHLGFDASSAYLQAVEIWRCKSLVPSTFALTTTLGLDSPTPLAALFYGITGNIFLGFGIANIILDVVIAVIFYNLLKEFKLSAFEIALGFIFLLCPFMTPDHFIDNNLSYFAMVLGEQGSYSVKIITMLLLLWVVVQLEHRNNKALQAGSENVSHNNIKLYISIVFATLFSMLTAISSGIYVAITILVPCVFY
;
A
#
# COMPACT_ATOMS: atom_id res chain seq x y z
N GLY A 1 -19.68 21.11 7.71
CA GLY A 1 -20.19 22.12 6.79
C GLY A 1 -20.04 21.70 5.34
N ILE A 2 -20.41 22.55 4.41
CA ILE A 2 -20.44 22.30 2.95
C ILE A 2 -19.08 21.80 2.42
N LEU A 3 -17.97 22.41 2.86
CA LEU A 3 -16.62 22.00 2.46
C LEU A 3 -16.34 20.54 2.81
N PHE A 4 -16.73 20.08 3.98
CA PHE A 4 -16.53 18.68 4.39
C PHE A 4 -17.32 17.71 3.51
N ILE A 5 -18.56 18.05 3.16
CA ILE A 5 -19.38 17.25 2.24
C ILE A 5 -18.74 17.21 0.85
N PHE A 6 -18.23 18.34 0.37
CA PHE A 6 -17.49 18.40 -0.89
C PHE A 6 -16.23 17.50 -0.88
N MET A 7 -15.46 17.52 0.22
CA MET A 7 -14.30 16.66 0.38
C MET A 7 -14.68 15.17 0.32
N LEU A 8 -15.74 14.77 1.02
CA LEU A 8 -16.24 13.40 0.96
C LEU A 8 -16.68 13.00 -0.46
N PHE A 9 -17.34 13.90 -1.17
CA PHE A 9 -17.72 13.69 -2.57
C PHE A 9 -16.48 13.46 -3.46
N VAL A 10 -15.45 14.29 -3.30
CA VAL A 10 -14.17 14.13 -4.04
C VAL A 10 -13.52 12.79 -3.74
N ILE A 11 -13.46 12.37 -2.46
CA ILE A 11 -12.91 11.06 -2.06
C ILE A 11 -13.67 9.91 -2.73
N VAL A 12 -14.99 9.95 -2.73
CA VAL A 12 -15.83 8.93 -3.36
C VAL A 12 -15.61 8.86 -4.87
N VAL A 13 -15.59 10.01 -5.54
CA VAL A 13 -15.34 10.08 -6.99
C VAL A 13 -13.96 9.55 -7.34
N GLN A 14 -12.92 9.96 -6.61
CA GLN A 14 -11.56 9.47 -6.86
C GLN A 14 -11.42 7.98 -6.59
N SER A 15 -12.02 7.48 -5.51
CA SER A 15 -12.05 6.03 -5.25
C SER A 15 -12.73 5.26 -6.39
N ALA A 16 -13.84 5.78 -6.91
CA ALA A 16 -14.54 5.16 -8.04
C ALA A 16 -13.69 5.18 -9.32
N ILE A 17 -12.97 6.27 -9.59
CA ILE A 17 -12.04 6.36 -10.73
C ILE A 17 -10.90 5.34 -10.58
N ILE A 18 -10.29 5.24 -9.40
CA ILE A 18 -9.21 4.27 -9.14
C ILE A 18 -9.72 2.84 -9.35
N ILE A 19 -10.89 2.48 -8.81
CA ILE A 19 -11.48 1.16 -8.99
C ILE A 19 -11.78 0.90 -10.48
N TYR A 20 -12.39 1.85 -11.17
CA TYR A 20 -12.70 1.72 -12.60
C TYR A 20 -11.43 1.51 -13.42
N SER A 21 -10.41 2.33 -13.21
CA SER A 21 -9.14 2.25 -13.91
C SER A 21 -8.45 0.90 -13.70
N ASN A 22 -8.41 0.40 -12.46
CA ASN A 22 -7.84 -0.90 -12.15
C ASN A 22 -8.62 -2.08 -12.76
N LEU A 23 -9.94 -1.98 -12.91
CA LEU A 23 -10.74 -3.08 -13.43
C LEU A 23 -10.85 -3.10 -14.96
N PHE A 24 -10.77 -1.93 -15.62
CA PHE A 24 -11.15 -1.80 -17.02
C PHE A 24 -10.11 -1.15 -17.93
N GLU A 25 -9.11 -0.44 -17.37
CA GLU A 25 -8.18 0.36 -18.19
C GLU A 25 -6.75 -0.18 -18.23
N LEU A 26 -6.39 -1.17 -17.38
CA LEU A 26 -4.99 -1.62 -17.27
C LEU A 26 -4.40 -2.15 -18.58
N GLU A 27 -5.21 -2.76 -19.45
CA GLU A 27 -4.74 -3.26 -20.74
C GLU A 27 -4.35 -2.13 -21.71
N HIS A 28 -4.86 -0.93 -21.50
CA HIS A 28 -4.59 0.25 -22.33
C HIS A 28 -3.35 1.04 -21.89
N HIS A 29 -2.80 0.73 -20.70
CA HIS A 29 -1.68 1.44 -20.08
C HIS A 29 -0.47 0.54 -19.87
N LEU A 30 -0.04 -0.17 -20.94
CA LEU A 30 1.08 -1.09 -20.88
C LEU A 30 2.42 -0.36 -21.04
N GLY A 31 3.05 -0.03 -19.91
CA GLY A 31 4.45 0.34 -19.85
C GLY A 31 5.38 -0.88 -19.83
N PHE A 32 6.69 -0.66 -20.02
CA PHE A 32 7.69 -1.73 -20.00
C PHE A 32 7.71 -2.47 -18.66
N ASP A 33 7.73 -1.72 -17.55
CA ASP A 33 7.79 -2.30 -16.21
C ASP A 33 6.47 -3.01 -15.83
N ALA A 34 5.32 -2.45 -16.22
CA ALA A 34 4.02 -3.08 -16.03
C ALA A 34 3.94 -4.41 -16.77
N SER A 35 4.35 -4.44 -18.03
CA SER A 35 4.37 -5.66 -18.84
C SER A 35 5.24 -6.74 -18.22
N SER A 36 6.41 -6.37 -17.67
CA SER A 36 7.29 -7.30 -16.95
C SER A 36 6.61 -7.88 -15.71
N ALA A 37 5.93 -7.06 -14.91
CA ALA A 37 5.20 -7.51 -13.73
C ALA A 37 4.03 -8.45 -14.09
N TYR A 38 3.31 -8.16 -15.17
CA TYR A 38 2.22 -9.01 -15.66
C TYR A 38 2.73 -10.38 -16.12
N LEU A 39 3.82 -10.40 -16.89
CA LEU A 39 4.45 -11.65 -17.32
C LEU A 39 4.97 -12.45 -16.12
N GLN A 40 5.58 -11.78 -15.14
CA GLN A 40 6.03 -12.44 -13.91
C GLN A 40 4.86 -13.10 -13.16
N ALA A 41 3.71 -12.43 -13.04
CA ALA A 41 2.55 -13.01 -12.38
C ALA A 41 2.02 -14.26 -13.11
N VAL A 42 2.00 -14.24 -14.43
CA VAL A 42 1.64 -15.42 -15.25
C VAL A 42 2.60 -16.58 -14.99
N GLU A 43 3.92 -16.33 -14.97
CA GLU A 43 4.92 -17.34 -14.70
C GLU A 43 4.88 -17.86 -13.25
N ILE A 44 4.61 -17.01 -12.26
CA ILE A 44 4.36 -17.43 -10.87
C ILE A 44 3.22 -18.44 -10.82
N TRP A 45 2.11 -18.15 -11.48
CA TRP A 45 0.97 -19.07 -11.53
C TRP A 45 1.29 -20.37 -12.27
N ARG A 46 1.96 -20.26 -13.42
CA ARG A 46 2.33 -21.41 -14.26
C ARG A 46 3.29 -22.35 -13.55
N CYS A 47 4.35 -21.81 -12.96
CA CYS A 47 5.41 -22.58 -12.30
C CYS A 47 5.05 -22.97 -10.86
N LYS A 48 3.96 -22.44 -10.29
CA LYS A 48 3.58 -22.59 -8.87
C LYS A 48 4.71 -22.19 -7.91
N SER A 49 5.50 -21.20 -8.29
CA SER A 49 6.66 -20.70 -7.55
C SER A 49 6.64 -19.18 -7.52
N LEU A 50 6.84 -18.59 -6.33
CA LEU A 50 6.94 -17.13 -6.17
C LEU A 50 8.17 -16.56 -6.89
N VAL A 51 9.20 -17.37 -7.10
CA VAL A 51 10.41 -17.02 -7.86
C VAL A 51 10.60 -18.05 -8.97
N PRO A 52 9.92 -17.88 -10.12
CA PRO A 52 10.01 -18.83 -11.21
C PRO A 52 11.39 -18.78 -11.86
N SER A 53 12.03 -19.94 -12.00
CA SER A 53 13.36 -20.07 -12.62
C SER A 53 13.34 -19.79 -14.13
N THR A 54 12.17 -19.81 -14.74
CA THR A 54 11.94 -19.52 -16.17
C THR A 54 11.84 -18.04 -16.47
N PHE A 55 11.77 -17.18 -15.45
CA PHE A 55 11.61 -15.74 -15.60
C PHE A 55 12.88 -15.00 -15.20
N ALA A 56 13.45 -14.24 -16.11
CA ALA A 56 14.60 -13.38 -15.83
C ALA A 56 14.13 -12.12 -15.09
N LEU A 57 14.42 -12.04 -13.79
CA LEU A 57 14.14 -10.87 -12.98
C LEU A 57 15.15 -9.76 -13.33
N THR A 58 14.67 -8.56 -13.56
CA THR A 58 15.52 -7.42 -13.98
C THR A 58 16.27 -6.81 -12.80
N THR A 59 15.56 -6.32 -11.78
CA THR A 59 16.16 -5.59 -10.65
C THR A 59 15.66 -6.04 -9.28
N THR A 60 14.42 -6.52 -9.19
CA THR A 60 13.79 -6.91 -7.94
C THR A 60 13.03 -8.23 -8.09
N LEU A 61 12.82 -8.94 -6.99
CA LEU A 61 12.03 -10.18 -6.99
C LEU A 61 10.53 -9.93 -7.21
N GLY A 62 10.07 -8.67 -7.13
CA GLY A 62 8.67 -8.31 -7.28
C GLY A 62 7.72 -8.85 -6.20
N LEU A 63 8.26 -9.41 -5.10
CA LEU A 63 7.44 -9.95 -4.01
C LEU A 63 6.77 -8.87 -3.17
N ASP A 64 7.33 -7.67 -3.18
CA ASP A 64 6.82 -6.46 -2.52
C ASP A 64 5.98 -5.58 -3.45
N SER A 65 5.25 -6.22 -4.36
CA SER A 65 4.35 -5.62 -5.34
C SER A 65 3.05 -6.42 -5.42
N PRO A 66 2.04 -5.99 -6.19
CA PRO A 66 0.81 -6.77 -6.42
C PRO A 66 1.04 -8.11 -7.11
N THR A 67 2.19 -8.31 -7.75
CA THR A 67 2.49 -9.47 -8.63
C THR A 67 2.13 -10.83 -8.03
N PRO A 68 2.53 -11.19 -6.78
CA PRO A 68 2.15 -12.49 -6.21
C PRO A 68 0.64 -12.66 -6.02
N LEU A 69 -0.03 -11.58 -5.60
CA LEU A 69 -1.48 -11.58 -5.39
C LEU A 69 -2.22 -11.63 -6.73
N ALA A 70 -1.73 -10.88 -7.72
CA ALA A 70 -2.25 -10.89 -9.09
C ALA A 70 -2.13 -12.28 -9.74
N ALA A 71 -1.06 -13.02 -9.46
CA ALA A 71 -0.90 -14.39 -9.93
C ALA A 71 -2.02 -15.31 -9.43
N LEU A 72 -2.45 -15.17 -8.17
CA LEU A 72 -3.58 -15.93 -7.62
C LEU A 72 -4.89 -15.59 -8.33
N PHE A 73 -5.17 -14.31 -8.52
CA PHE A 73 -6.40 -13.88 -9.20
C PHE A 73 -6.37 -14.17 -10.70
N TYR A 74 -5.20 -14.14 -11.33
CA TYR A 74 -5.04 -14.65 -12.70
C TYR A 74 -5.44 -16.12 -12.80
N GLY A 75 -5.02 -16.94 -11.83
CA GLY A 75 -5.40 -18.34 -11.79
C GLY A 75 -6.91 -18.59 -11.65
N ILE A 76 -7.64 -17.65 -11.06
CA ILE A 76 -9.11 -17.73 -10.90
C ILE A 76 -9.84 -17.17 -12.12
N THR A 77 -9.38 -16.02 -12.62
CA THR A 77 -10.11 -15.26 -13.67
C THR A 77 -9.68 -15.62 -15.10
N GLY A 78 -8.48 -16.18 -15.27
CA GLY A 78 -7.86 -16.38 -16.58
C GLY A 78 -7.42 -15.09 -17.29
N ASN A 79 -7.63 -13.92 -16.68
CA ASN A 79 -7.28 -12.62 -17.23
C ASN A 79 -6.26 -11.91 -16.31
N ILE A 80 -5.06 -11.63 -16.85
CA ILE A 80 -3.96 -11.05 -16.07
C ILE A 80 -4.24 -9.59 -15.66
N PHE A 81 -4.88 -8.81 -16.52
CA PHE A 81 -5.21 -7.41 -16.21
C PHE A 81 -6.26 -7.34 -15.10
N LEU A 82 -7.29 -8.16 -15.19
CA LEU A 82 -8.29 -8.27 -14.12
C LEU A 82 -7.65 -8.80 -12.81
N GLY A 83 -6.72 -9.75 -12.90
CA GLY A 83 -5.97 -10.26 -11.77
C GLY A 83 -5.17 -9.16 -11.07
N PHE A 84 -4.44 -8.34 -11.83
CA PHE A 84 -3.72 -7.17 -11.31
C PHE A 84 -4.67 -6.11 -10.75
N GLY A 85 -5.74 -5.80 -11.46
CA GLY A 85 -6.72 -4.82 -11.00
C GLY A 85 -7.33 -5.17 -9.64
N ILE A 86 -7.71 -6.43 -9.44
CA ILE A 86 -8.21 -6.92 -8.15
C ILE A 86 -7.11 -6.85 -7.08
N ALA A 87 -5.88 -7.24 -7.40
CA ALA A 87 -4.77 -7.19 -6.47
C ALA A 87 -4.46 -5.75 -6.03
N ASN A 88 -4.42 -4.81 -6.95
CA ASN A 88 -4.24 -3.39 -6.66
C ASN A 88 -5.34 -2.87 -5.74
N ILE A 89 -6.61 -3.09 -6.07
CA ILE A 89 -7.75 -2.63 -5.24
C ILE A 89 -7.64 -3.18 -3.81
N ILE A 90 -7.25 -4.44 -3.63
CA ILE A 90 -7.06 -5.02 -2.30
C ILE A 90 -5.96 -4.27 -1.54
N LEU A 91 -4.82 -4.00 -2.19
CA LEU A 91 -3.71 -3.28 -1.57
C LEU A 91 -4.09 -1.82 -1.27
N ASP A 92 -4.84 -1.16 -2.14
CA ASP A 92 -5.35 0.20 -1.93
C ASP A 92 -6.28 0.26 -0.70
N VAL A 93 -7.16 -0.73 -0.55
CA VAL A 93 -8.01 -0.83 0.65
C VAL A 93 -7.16 -1.04 1.90
N VAL A 94 -6.11 -1.88 1.83
CA VAL A 94 -5.19 -2.07 2.95
C VAL A 94 -4.47 -0.77 3.30
N ILE A 95 -3.96 -0.03 2.31
CA ILE A 95 -3.34 1.30 2.50
C ILE A 95 -4.35 2.24 3.18
N ALA A 96 -5.56 2.34 2.66
CA ALA A 96 -6.59 3.22 3.20
C ALA A 96 -6.95 2.88 4.66
N VAL A 97 -7.08 1.59 4.99
CA VAL A 97 -7.40 1.13 6.35
C VAL A 97 -6.27 1.46 7.33
N ILE A 98 -5.01 1.19 6.96
CA ILE A 98 -3.86 1.48 7.82
C ILE A 98 -3.72 2.99 8.00
N PHE A 99 -3.81 3.75 6.91
CA PHE A 99 -3.74 5.20 6.92
C PHE A 99 -4.83 5.83 7.80
N TYR A 100 -6.08 5.39 7.66
CA TYR A 100 -7.18 5.82 8.53
C TYR A 100 -6.90 5.57 10.01
N ASN A 101 -6.44 4.37 10.36
CA ASN A 101 -6.14 4.04 11.75
C ASN A 101 -4.97 4.88 12.28
N LEU A 102 -3.94 5.12 11.46
CA LEU A 102 -2.82 5.98 11.80
C LEU A 102 -3.29 7.42 12.08
N LEU A 103 -4.11 8.01 11.22
CA LEU A 103 -4.66 9.35 11.42
C LEU A 103 -5.51 9.44 12.70
N LYS A 104 -6.23 8.38 13.04
CA LYS A 104 -6.97 8.30 14.31
C LYS A 104 -6.09 8.26 15.54
N GLU A 105 -4.93 7.61 15.48
CA GLU A 105 -3.96 7.62 16.60
C GLU A 105 -3.43 9.03 16.85
N PHE A 106 -3.30 9.86 15.82
CA PHE A 106 -2.96 11.28 15.97
C PHE A 106 -4.12 12.16 16.48
N LYS A 107 -5.28 11.56 16.77
CA LYS A 107 -6.50 12.23 17.26
C LYS A 107 -7.00 13.35 16.34
N LEU A 108 -6.78 13.20 15.04
CA LEU A 108 -7.24 14.15 14.04
C LEU A 108 -8.77 14.18 13.96
N SER A 109 -9.31 15.36 13.69
CA SER A 109 -10.74 15.54 13.45
C SER A 109 -11.19 14.86 12.15
N ALA A 110 -12.48 14.61 11.98
CA ALA A 110 -13.02 14.04 10.76
C ALA A 110 -12.68 14.87 9.51
N PHE A 111 -12.56 16.19 9.66
CA PHE A 111 -12.17 17.09 8.58
C PHE A 111 -10.71 16.88 8.17
N GLU A 112 -9.79 16.80 9.13
CA GLU A 112 -8.36 16.55 8.88
C GLU A 112 -8.12 15.17 8.29
N ILE A 113 -8.86 14.16 8.75
CA ILE A 113 -8.84 12.82 8.17
C ILE A 113 -9.30 12.86 6.70
N ALA A 114 -10.40 13.54 6.40
CA ALA A 114 -10.87 13.68 5.02
C ALA A 114 -9.84 14.41 4.14
N LEU A 115 -9.19 15.45 4.66
CA LEU A 115 -8.11 16.14 3.96
C LEU A 115 -6.93 15.21 3.69
N GLY A 116 -6.53 14.39 4.67
CA GLY A 116 -5.51 13.36 4.49
C GLY A 116 -5.86 12.38 3.36
N PHE A 117 -7.12 11.93 3.28
CA PHE A 117 -7.57 11.05 2.20
C PHE A 117 -7.58 11.74 0.83
N ILE A 118 -7.89 13.03 0.74
CA ILE A 118 -7.74 13.77 -0.51
C ILE A 118 -6.28 13.74 -0.96
N PHE A 119 -5.32 13.99 -0.07
CA PHE A 119 -3.90 13.89 -0.40
C PHE A 119 -3.47 12.47 -0.77
N LEU A 120 -4.00 11.45 -0.12
CA LEU A 120 -3.70 10.06 -0.43
C LEU A 120 -4.20 9.65 -1.81
N LEU A 121 -5.42 10.05 -2.18
CA LEU A 121 -6.09 9.57 -3.39
C LEU A 121 -5.87 10.45 -4.61
N CYS A 122 -5.57 11.73 -4.42
CA CYS A 122 -5.53 12.74 -5.48
C CYS A 122 -4.19 13.46 -5.68
N PRO A 123 -3.04 13.01 -5.16
CA PRO A 123 -1.82 13.77 -5.35
C PRO A 123 -1.47 13.79 -6.84
N PHE A 124 -1.50 14.99 -7.43
CA PHE A 124 -1.01 15.21 -8.80
C PHE A 124 -1.80 14.57 -9.94
N MET A 125 -3.07 14.24 -9.75
CA MET A 125 -3.92 13.80 -10.85
C MET A 125 -4.28 14.98 -11.76
N THR A 126 -3.47 15.18 -12.78
CA THR A 126 -3.88 15.95 -13.95
C THR A 126 -4.40 15.00 -15.03
N PRO A 127 -5.36 15.42 -15.89
CA PRO A 127 -5.84 14.58 -17.00
C PRO A 127 -4.72 14.04 -17.90
N ASP A 128 -3.67 14.81 -18.09
CA ASP A 128 -2.50 14.42 -18.90
C ASP A 128 -1.70 13.28 -18.25
N HIS A 129 -1.76 13.12 -16.93
CA HIS A 129 -1.12 12.05 -16.21
C HIS A 129 -1.86 10.71 -16.33
N PHE A 130 -3.12 10.72 -16.70
CA PHE A 130 -3.87 9.49 -17.00
C PHE A 130 -3.48 8.87 -18.33
N ILE A 131 -3.02 9.68 -19.27
CA ILE A 131 -2.85 9.26 -20.67
C ILE A 131 -1.41 8.86 -20.97
N ASP A 132 -0.41 9.42 -20.28
CA ASP A 132 0.99 9.38 -20.76
C ASP A 132 2.03 8.96 -19.70
N ASN A 133 1.67 8.50 -18.50
CA ASN A 133 2.64 8.49 -17.43
C ASN A 133 2.91 7.17 -16.71
N ASN A 134 3.99 6.58 -17.12
CA ASN A 134 4.65 5.47 -16.44
C ASN A 134 5.23 5.80 -15.05
N LEU A 135 5.20 7.06 -14.62
CA LEU A 135 5.83 7.54 -13.38
C LEU A 135 4.85 8.26 -12.44
N SER A 136 3.56 8.22 -12.72
CA SER A 136 2.57 8.85 -11.85
C SER A 136 2.41 8.07 -10.53
N TYR A 137 2.00 8.76 -9.48
CA TYR A 137 1.65 8.13 -8.21
C TYR A 137 0.58 7.04 -8.39
N PHE A 138 -0.37 7.26 -9.30
CA PHE A 138 -1.38 6.27 -9.65
C PHE A 138 -0.73 5.00 -10.19
N ALA A 139 0.10 5.09 -11.23
CA ALA A 139 0.74 3.94 -11.84
C ALA A 139 1.61 3.15 -10.85
N MET A 140 2.31 3.86 -9.97
CA MET A 140 3.29 3.23 -9.07
C MET A 140 2.70 2.71 -7.76
N VAL A 141 1.59 3.27 -7.30
CA VAL A 141 1.03 2.96 -5.98
C VAL A 141 -0.37 2.39 -6.05
N LEU A 142 -1.30 3.12 -6.68
CA LEU A 142 -2.74 2.82 -6.63
C LEU A 142 -3.26 2.03 -7.83
N GLY A 143 -2.46 1.81 -8.85
CA GLY A 143 -2.90 1.10 -10.05
C GLY A 143 -1.75 0.63 -10.92
N GLU A 144 -2.05 0.23 -12.14
CA GLU A 144 -1.11 -0.25 -13.14
C GLU A 144 -0.11 -1.29 -12.60
N GLN A 145 1.12 -0.86 -12.26
CA GLN A 145 2.13 -1.75 -11.68
C GLN A 145 1.95 -1.99 -10.19
N GLY A 146 1.44 -0.99 -9.45
CA GLY A 146 1.38 -1.00 -7.99
C GLY A 146 2.72 -1.25 -7.29
N SER A 147 3.85 -0.99 -7.96
CA SER A 147 5.19 -1.41 -7.54
C SER A 147 5.60 -0.91 -6.15
N TYR A 148 4.99 0.18 -5.68
CA TYR A 148 5.27 0.78 -4.38
C TYR A 148 4.17 0.54 -3.34
N SER A 149 3.05 -0.08 -3.69
CA SER A 149 1.92 -0.27 -2.77
C SER A 149 2.32 -1.01 -1.49
N VAL A 150 3.02 -2.14 -1.60
CA VAL A 150 3.48 -2.92 -0.46
C VAL A 150 4.55 -2.17 0.35
N LYS A 151 5.41 -1.38 -0.31
CA LYS A 151 6.42 -0.54 0.35
C LYS A 151 5.75 0.56 1.20
N ILE A 152 4.69 1.18 0.67
CA ILE A 152 3.89 2.17 1.41
C ILE A 152 3.17 1.50 2.58
N ILE A 153 2.58 0.32 2.39
CA ILE A 153 1.99 -0.46 3.48
C ILE A 153 3.02 -0.70 4.58
N THR A 154 4.23 -1.13 4.21
CA THR A 154 5.32 -1.37 5.16
C THR A 154 5.66 -0.09 5.95
N MET A 155 5.82 1.03 5.28
CA MET A 155 6.12 2.33 5.89
C MET A 155 5.00 2.76 6.86
N LEU A 156 3.76 2.68 6.43
CA LEU A 156 2.61 3.06 7.26
C LEU A 156 2.45 2.15 8.48
N LEU A 157 2.68 0.84 8.34
CA LEU A 157 2.66 -0.11 9.45
C LEU A 157 3.75 0.18 10.48
N LEU A 158 4.99 0.44 10.02
CA LEU A 158 6.10 0.80 10.91
C LEU A 158 5.79 2.08 11.68
N LEU A 159 5.32 3.11 10.98
CA LEU A 159 4.92 4.37 11.61
C LEU A 159 3.79 4.15 12.63
N TRP A 160 2.81 3.33 12.29
CA TRP A 160 1.72 3.01 13.20
C TRP A 160 2.21 2.28 14.46
N VAL A 161 3.14 1.32 14.32
CA VAL A 161 3.78 0.66 15.47
C VAL A 161 4.50 1.65 16.36
N VAL A 162 5.29 2.56 15.79
CA VAL A 162 6.02 3.60 16.54
C VAL A 162 5.05 4.47 17.33
N VAL A 163 3.99 4.99 16.69
CA VAL A 163 2.99 5.84 17.36
C VAL A 163 2.27 5.09 18.49
N GLN A 164 1.94 3.81 18.29
CA GLN A 164 1.32 2.99 19.33
C GLN A 164 2.25 2.77 20.53
N LEU A 165 3.54 2.52 20.28
CA LEU A 165 4.55 2.38 21.34
C LEU A 165 4.73 3.66 22.14
N GLU A 166 4.77 4.79 21.45
CA GLU A 166 4.87 6.09 22.11
C GLU A 166 3.66 6.40 22.99
N HIS A 167 2.46 6.24 22.46
CA HIS A 167 1.24 6.44 23.27
C HIS A 167 1.21 5.55 24.50
N ARG A 168 1.71 4.33 24.39
CA ARG A 168 1.82 3.40 25.51
C ARG A 168 2.84 3.87 26.53
N ASN A 169 4.02 4.32 26.08
CA ASN A 169 5.07 4.82 26.94
C ASN A 169 4.61 6.05 27.73
N ASN A 170 3.95 6.98 27.06
CA ASN A 170 3.40 8.18 27.68
C ASN A 170 2.32 7.86 28.73
N LYS A 171 1.46 6.86 28.46
CA LYS A 171 0.47 6.40 29.46
C LYS A 171 1.11 5.72 30.65
N ALA A 172 2.16 4.92 30.46
CA ALA A 172 2.89 4.27 31.55
C ALA A 172 3.56 5.29 32.46
N LEU A 173 4.16 6.33 31.88
CA LEU A 173 4.77 7.45 32.64
C LEU A 173 3.73 8.24 33.46
N GLN A 174 2.52 8.42 32.93
CA GLN A 174 1.45 9.16 33.65
C GLN A 174 0.76 8.33 34.72
N ALA A 175 0.69 7.01 34.59
CA ALA A 175 -0.04 6.12 35.49
C ALA A 175 0.76 5.61 36.69
N GLY A 176 2.03 5.99 36.85
CA GLY A 176 2.84 5.60 38.02
C GLY A 176 2.99 4.10 38.20
N SER A 177 3.20 3.40 37.14
CA SER A 177 3.76 2.03 37.02
C SER A 177 2.95 0.76 37.23
N GLU A 178 1.70 0.64 37.65
CA GLU A 178 1.27 -0.73 37.97
C GLU A 178 0.18 -1.41 37.15
N ASN A 179 -0.55 -0.74 36.25
CA ASN A 179 -1.66 -1.38 35.54
C ASN A 179 -1.76 -1.07 34.02
N VAL A 180 -0.71 -1.31 33.27
CA VAL A 180 -0.74 -1.20 31.80
C VAL A 180 -1.02 -2.56 31.14
N SER A 181 -2.05 -3.26 31.61
CA SER A 181 -2.45 -4.56 31.02
C SER A 181 -3.54 -4.45 29.97
N HIS A 182 -3.86 -3.29 29.43
CA HIS A 182 -5.01 -3.18 28.54
C HIS A 182 -4.64 -3.06 27.05
N ASN A 183 -5.10 -4.03 26.31
CA ASN A 183 -5.19 -4.12 24.84
C ASN A 183 -3.87 -4.18 24.05
N ASN A 184 -2.99 -5.09 24.43
CA ASN A 184 -1.77 -5.38 23.69
C ASN A 184 -2.01 -6.03 22.33
N ILE A 185 -3.23 -6.56 22.05
CA ILE A 185 -3.52 -7.33 20.84
C ILE A 185 -3.30 -6.51 19.56
N LYS A 186 -3.80 -5.27 19.53
CA LYS A 186 -3.61 -4.40 18.35
C LYS A 186 -2.14 -4.14 18.07
N LEU A 187 -1.37 -3.84 19.11
CA LEU A 187 0.07 -3.60 18.99
C LEU A 187 0.80 -4.87 18.51
N TYR A 188 0.51 -6.04 19.08
CA TYR A 188 1.13 -7.28 18.64
C TYR A 188 0.78 -7.61 17.19
N ILE A 189 -0.47 -7.44 16.78
CA ILE A 189 -0.91 -7.62 15.39
C ILE A 189 -0.13 -6.66 14.48
N SER A 190 -0.05 -5.38 14.83
CA SER A 190 0.69 -4.38 14.05
C SER A 190 2.17 -4.73 13.92
N ILE A 191 2.81 -5.18 15.00
CA ILE A 191 4.22 -5.60 15.00
C ILE A 191 4.42 -6.81 14.07
N VAL A 192 3.55 -7.83 14.18
CA VAL A 192 3.64 -9.03 13.33
C VAL A 192 3.51 -8.65 11.85
N PHE A 193 2.49 -7.86 11.49
CA PHE A 193 2.31 -7.41 10.12
C PHE A 193 3.46 -6.52 9.64
N ALA A 194 3.90 -5.55 10.45
CA ALA A 194 5.05 -4.70 10.11
C ALA A 194 6.31 -5.53 9.87
N THR A 195 6.56 -6.55 10.69
CA THR A 195 7.70 -7.45 10.53
C THR A 195 7.59 -8.26 9.23
N LEU A 196 6.44 -8.87 8.96
CA LEU A 196 6.22 -9.67 7.75
C LEU A 196 6.39 -8.82 6.48
N PHE A 197 5.78 -7.66 6.42
CA PHE A 197 5.90 -6.75 5.27
C PHE A 197 7.32 -6.19 5.12
N SER A 198 7.99 -5.88 6.23
CA SER A 198 9.41 -5.46 6.21
C SER A 198 10.31 -6.57 5.67
N MET A 199 10.08 -7.83 6.03
CA MET A 199 10.82 -8.97 5.49
C MET A 199 10.58 -9.13 3.98
N LEU A 200 9.34 -9.02 3.51
CA LEU A 200 9.01 -9.08 2.08
C LEU A 200 9.73 -7.97 1.31
N THR A 201 9.68 -6.74 1.80
CA THR A 201 10.36 -5.59 1.19
C THR A 201 11.89 -5.76 1.23
N ALA A 202 12.45 -6.27 2.32
CA ALA A 202 13.89 -6.51 2.47
C ALA A 202 14.41 -7.55 1.46
N ILE A 203 13.67 -8.63 1.29
CA ILE A 203 14.04 -9.70 0.35
C ILE A 203 13.94 -9.23 -1.09
N SER A 204 12.92 -8.41 -1.40
CA SER A 204 12.63 -7.99 -2.77
C SER A 204 13.41 -6.73 -3.20
N SER A 205 13.57 -5.76 -2.31
CA SER A 205 14.05 -4.42 -2.65
C SER A 205 14.91 -3.79 -1.54
N GLY A 206 15.87 -4.50 -0.98
CA GLY A 206 16.64 -4.21 0.23
C GLY A 206 17.03 -2.74 0.53
N ILE A 207 17.22 -1.92 -0.52
CA ILE A 207 17.55 -0.48 -0.35
C ILE A 207 16.41 0.34 0.26
N TYR A 208 15.15 -0.04 -0.02
CA TYR A 208 13.98 0.69 0.49
C TYR A 208 13.72 0.44 1.98
N VAL A 209 14.16 -0.70 2.51
CA VAL A 209 14.10 -1.00 3.95
C VAL A 209 14.96 -0.02 4.75
N ALA A 210 16.15 0.30 4.24
CA ALA A 210 17.02 1.28 4.90
C ALA A 210 16.30 2.64 5.01
N ILE A 211 15.64 3.08 3.98
CA ILE A 211 14.93 4.37 3.96
C ILE A 211 13.68 4.33 4.85
N THR A 212 12.89 3.26 4.78
CA THR A 212 11.62 3.15 5.54
C THR A 212 11.82 2.88 7.03
N ILE A 213 12.93 2.26 7.42
CA ILE A 213 13.27 2.00 8.83
C ILE A 213 14.17 3.10 9.40
N LEU A 214 15.22 3.51 8.68
CA LEU A 214 16.16 4.50 9.19
C LEU A 214 15.56 5.89 9.32
N VAL A 215 14.74 6.33 8.37
CA VAL A 215 14.13 7.65 8.41
C VAL A 215 13.26 7.84 9.65
N PRO A 216 12.30 6.97 9.98
CA PRO A 216 11.57 7.10 11.25
C PRO A 216 12.44 7.00 12.49
N CYS A 217 13.50 6.16 12.48
CA CYS A 217 14.39 6.00 13.63
C CYS A 217 15.34 7.18 13.86
N VAL A 218 15.69 7.94 12.82
CA VAL A 218 16.57 9.11 12.92
C VAL A 218 15.80 10.35 13.40
N PHE A 219 14.51 10.43 13.10
CA PHE A 219 13.66 11.55 13.51
C PHE A 219 12.93 11.31 14.86
N TYR A 220 13.20 10.19 15.51
CA TYR A 220 12.69 9.80 16.82
C TYR A 220 13.83 9.62 17.81
#